data_3664c6ba44fb533cc504fa3c1c2f148f
#
_entry.id   3664c6ba44fb533cc504fa3c1c2f148f
#
_cell.length_a   1.000
_cell.length_b   1.000
_cell.length_c   1.000
_cell.angle_alpha   90.00
_cell.angle_beta   90.00
_cell.angle_gamma   90.00
#
_symmetry.space_group_name_H-M   'P 1'
#
loop_
_entity.id
_entity.type
_entity.pdbx_description
1 polymer ?
#
loop_
_entity_poly.entity_id
_entity_poly.type
_entity_poly.pdbx_seq_one_letter_code
_entity_poly.pdbx_strand_id
1 'polypeptide(L)'
;MIEVRELVKNYGSKRVLDHISFDVNKGEILGLLGANGAGKTTTMNIMTGNLSSTGGTVRLNGHEILEEPLQAKKELGYLPENPPLYPDMTVKEYLKFAYRLKKCRLPYKEHIEDVCKAAYITDVYDRVIKNLSKGYRQRIGIAQALIGEPKILILDEPTSGLDPVQMLEIRNLITRLGKKHTVIFSS
;
A
#
# COMPACT_ATOMS: atom_id res chain seq x y z
N MET A 1 11.77 11.33 3.46
CA MET A 1 10.69 10.45 3.97
C MET A 1 10.92 9.00 3.56
N ILE A 2 11.15 8.72 2.29
CA ILE A 2 11.57 7.39 1.81
C ILE A 2 12.91 7.57 1.12
N GLU A 3 13.86 6.72 1.45
CA GLU A 3 15.20 6.73 0.86
C GLU A 3 15.53 5.32 0.39
N VAL A 4 15.86 5.18 -0.88
CA VAL A 4 16.35 3.94 -1.48
C VAL A 4 17.77 4.20 -2.00
N ARG A 5 18.71 3.39 -1.58
CA ARG A 5 20.14 3.56 -1.93
C ARG A 5 20.72 2.27 -2.47
N GLU A 6 21.25 2.33 -3.68
CA GLU A 6 22.01 1.25 -4.35
C GLU A 6 21.31 -0.12 -4.26
N LEU A 7 19.96 -0.11 -4.40
CA LEU A 7 19.16 -1.30 -4.19
C LEU A 7 19.43 -2.36 -5.26
N VAL A 8 19.86 -3.52 -4.84
CA VAL A 8 20.14 -4.68 -5.70
C VAL A 8 19.28 -5.87 -5.30
N LYS A 9 18.73 -6.57 -6.29
CA LYS A 9 18.06 -7.85 -6.06
C LYS A 9 18.44 -8.85 -7.14
N ASN A 10 19.00 -9.98 -6.69
CA ASN A 10 19.31 -11.14 -7.51
C ASN A 10 18.39 -12.32 -7.14
N TYR A 11 17.95 -13.06 -8.14
CA TYR A 11 17.32 -14.37 -8.01
C TYR A 11 18.21 -15.41 -8.71
N GLY A 12 19.06 -16.09 -7.94
CA GLY A 12 20.12 -16.91 -8.48
C GLY A 12 21.08 -16.05 -9.35
N SER A 13 21.25 -16.41 -10.59
CA SER A 13 22.08 -15.67 -11.56
C SER A 13 21.38 -14.46 -12.20
N LYS A 14 20.05 -14.34 -12.06
CA LYS A 14 19.27 -13.24 -12.68
C LYS A 14 19.24 -12.03 -11.76
N ARG A 15 19.82 -10.91 -12.22
CA ARG A 15 19.69 -9.60 -11.57
C ARG A 15 18.37 -8.96 -12.02
N VAL A 16 17.52 -8.62 -11.05
CA VAL A 16 16.20 -7.99 -11.28
C VAL A 16 16.22 -6.50 -10.91
N LEU A 17 16.96 -6.13 -9.85
CA LEU A 17 17.23 -4.73 -9.52
C LEU A 17 18.73 -4.51 -9.56
N ASP A 18 19.16 -3.41 -10.20
CA ASP A 18 20.56 -3.09 -10.41
C ASP A 18 20.86 -1.66 -9.94
N HIS A 19 21.33 -1.54 -8.69
CA HIS A 19 21.77 -0.29 -8.04
C HIS A 19 20.75 0.87 -8.14
N ILE A 20 19.47 0.58 -7.84
CA ILE A 20 18.40 1.58 -7.91
C ILE A 20 18.51 2.51 -6.71
N SER A 21 18.54 3.83 -6.98
CA SER A 21 18.55 4.87 -5.93
C SER A 21 17.52 5.94 -6.25
N PHE A 22 16.69 6.30 -5.27
CA PHE A 22 15.75 7.42 -5.37
C PHE A 22 15.28 7.86 -3.98
N ASP A 23 14.76 9.09 -3.93
CA ASP A 23 14.15 9.68 -2.74
C ASP A 23 12.69 10.07 -3.01
N VAL A 24 11.86 9.97 -1.96
CA VAL A 24 10.50 10.52 -1.97
C VAL A 24 10.32 11.41 -0.75
N ASN A 25 10.01 12.67 -0.99
CA ASN A 25 9.82 13.64 0.08
C ASN A 25 8.44 13.48 0.74
N LYS A 26 8.29 14.07 1.92
CA LYS A 26 7.01 14.08 2.63
C LYS A 26 5.92 14.76 1.79
N GLY A 27 4.77 14.08 1.62
CA GLY A 27 3.63 14.58 0.86
C GLY A 27 3.78 14.47 -0.66
N GLU A 28 4.81 13.81 -1.14
CA GLU A 28 5.05 13.55 -2.55
C GLU A 28 4.29 12.30 -3.02
N ILE A 29 3.86 12.30 -4.29
CA ILE A 29 3.28 11.12 -4.95
C ILE A 29 4.26 10.70 -6.05
N LEU A 30 4.85 9.51 -5.89
CA LEU A 30 5.77 8.92 -6.86
C LEU A 30 5.10 7.75 -7.61
N GLY A 31 5.10 7.78 -8.93
CA GLY A 31 4.71 6.66 -9.78
C GLY A 31 5.91 5.86 -10.25
N LEU A 32 5.95 4.56 -9.95
CA LEU A 32 6.91 3.61 -10.54
C LEU A 32 6.32 3.06 -11.84
N LEU A 33 6.81 3.54 -12.96
CA LEU A 33 6.34 3.15 -14.28
C LEU A 33 7.31 2.18 -14.95
N GLY A 34 6.79 1.25 -15.72
CA GLY A 34 7.63 0.31 -16.47
C GLY A 34 6.89 -0.93 -16.94
N ALA A 35 7.48 -1.65 -17.88
CA ALA A 35 6.92 -2.90 -18.40
C ALA A 35 6.78 -3.97 -17.31
N ASN A 36 5.94 -4.99 -17.57
CA ASN A 36 5.86 -6.15 -16.69
C ASN A 36 7.25 -6.83 -16.61
N GLY A 37 7.64 -7.17 -15.39
CA GLY A 37 8.98 -7.73 -15.12
C GLY A 37 10.11 -6.71 -14.97
N ALA A 38 9.86 -5.40 -15.05
CA ALA A 38 10.85 -4.34 -14.82
C ALA A 38 11.30 -4.19 -13.36
N GLY A 39 10.80 -5.01 -12.42
CA GLY A 39 11.20 -4.96 -11.02
C GLY A 39 10.34 -4.09 -10.12
N LYS A 40 9.23 -3.49 -10.60
CA LYS A 40 8.34 -2.63 -9.82
C LYS A 40 7.84 -3.32 -8.54
N THR A 41 7.17 -4.46 -8.67
CA THR A 41 6.66 -5.25 -7.54
C THR A 41 7.80 -5.76 -6.64
N THR A 42 8.96 -6.11 -7.20
CA THR A 42 10.14 -6.50 -6.43
C THR A 42 10.61 -5.34 -5.55
N THR A 43 10.72 -4.14 -6.10
CA THR A 43 11.08 -2.91 -5.36
C THR A 43 10.08 -2.65 -4.24
N MET A 44 8.77 -2.71 -4.52
CA MET A 44 7.73 -2.52 -3.51
C MET A 44 7.76 -3.58 -2.41
N ASN A 45 7.98 -4.85 -2.76
CA ASN A 45 8.11 -5.92 -1.76
C ASN A 45 9.33 -5.74 -0.85
N ILE A 46 10.43 -5.19 -1.36
CA ILE A 46 11.59 -4.87 -0.51
C ILE A 46 11.25 -3.68 0.39
N MET A 47 10.65 -2.61 -0.15
CA MET A 47 10.25 -1.42 0.61
C MET A 47 9.24 -1.74 1.71
N THR A 48 8.40 -2.76 1.53
CA THR A 48 7.43 -3.21 2.54
C THR A 48 7.99 -4.24 3.52
N GLY A 49 9.24 -4.66 3.32
CA GLY A 49 9.89 -5.70 4.13
C GLY A 49 9.25 -7.09 3.97
N ASN A 50 8.62 -7.35 2.82
CA ASN A 50 8.11 -8.67 2.43
C ASN A 50 9.19 -9.50 1.70
N LEU A 51 10.23 -8.84 1.24
CA LEU A 51 11.36 -9.44 0.52
C LEU A 51 12.65 -8.75 0.96
N SER A 52 13.69 -9.51 1.24
CA SER A 52 15.03 -8.95 1.50
C SER A 52 15.71 -8.53 0.19
N SER A 53 16.46 -7.43 0.21
CA SER A 53 17.38 -7.05 -0.86
C SER A 53 18.61 -7.98 -0.87
N THR A 54 19.33 -8.01 -1.99
CA THR A 54 20.66 -8.63 -2.08
C THR A 54 21.75 -7.62 -1.68
N GLY A 55 21.48 -6.32 -1.87
CA GLY A 55 22.36 -5.22 -1.48
C GLY A 55 21.59 -3.90 -1.47
N GLY A 56 22.22 -2.86 -0.97
CA GLY A 56 21.60 -1.56 -0.79
C GLY A 56 20.69 -1.48 0.43
N THR A 57 20.11 -0.31 0.66
CA THR A 57 19.27 -0.02 1.84
C THR A 57 17.98 0.68 1.46
N VAL A 58 16.95 0.47 2.28
CA VAL A 58 15.67 1.18 2.21
C VAL A 58 15.34 1.74 3.58
N ARG A 59 15.13 3.05 3.66
CA ARG A 59 14.68 3.72 4.88
C ARG A 59 13.30 4.33 4.70
N LEU A 60 12.43 4.08 5.67
CA LEU A 60 11.08 4.63 5.73
C LEU A 60 10.98 5.53 6.97
N ASN A 61 10.83 6.82 6.76
CA ASN A 61 10.77 7.83 7.83
C ASN A 61 11.98 7.76 8.79
N GLY A 62 13.18 7.46 8.26
CA GLY A 62 14.42 7.34 9.02
C GLY A 62 14.74 5.92 9.51
N HIS A 63 13.77 5.00 9.50
CA HIS A 63 13.96 3.61 9.93
C HIS A 63 14.35 2.70 8.76
N GLU A 64 15.45 1.98 8.89
CA GLU A 64 15.88 1.00 7.90
C GLU A 64 15.00 -0.26 7.99
N ILE A 65 14.51 -0.73 6.83
CA ILE A 65 13.46 -1.78 6.78
C ILE A 65 13.95 -3.16 7.28
N LEU A 66 15.22 -3.48 7.16
CA LEU A 66 15.79 -4.76 7.61
C LEU A 66 16.30 -4.69 9.05
N GLU A 67 16.83 -3.54 9.48
CA GLU A 67 17.38 -3.35 10.83
C GLU A 67 16.29 -3.00 11.86
N GLU A 68 15.32 -2.17 11.45
CA GLU A 68 14.23 -1.66 12.30
C GLU A 68 12.84 -1.97 11.73
N PRO A 69 12.53 -3.24 11.37
CA PRO A 69 11.32 -3.58 10.61
C PRO A 69 10.01 -3.21 11.31
N LEU A 70 9.95 -3.27 12.63
CA LEU A 70 8.74 -2.91 13.37
C LEU A 70 8.46 -1.40 13.35
N GLN A 71 9.48 -0.58 13.45
CA GLN A 71 9.39 0.87 13.38
C GLN A 71 9.02 1.29 11.96
N ALA A 72 9.75 0.80 10.96
CA ALA A 72 9.48 1.08 9.56
C ALA A 72 8.04 0.69 9.15
N LYS A 73 7.57 -0.51 9.54
CA LYS A 73 6.22 -1.01 9.22
C LYS A 73 5.09 -0.26 9.93
N LYS A 74 5.34 0.40 11.07
CA LYS A 74 4.33 1.28 11.70
C LYS A 74 4.02 2.51 10.86
N GLU A 75 5.01 3.00 10.12
CA GLU A 75 4.87 4.18 9.26
C GLU A 75 4.21 3.86 7.91
N LEU A 76 3.94 2.57 7.63
CA LEU A 76 3.59 2.06 6.32
C LEU A 76 2.16 1.52 6.25
N GLY A 77 1.42 1.93 5.21
CA GLY A 77 0.24 1.25 4.68
C GLY A 77 0.58 0.61 3.34
N TYR A 78 0.19 -0.63 3.14
CA TYR A 78 0.48 -1.37 1.91
C TYR A 78 -0.76 -1.99 1.30
N LEU A 79 -0.92 -1.76 0.00
CA LEU A 79 -1.88 -2.44 -0.87
C LEU A 79 -1.10 -3.28 -1.88
N PRO A 80 -1.09 -4.60 -1.80
CA PRO A 80 -0.55 -5.44 -2.87
C PRO A 80 -1.48 -5.45 -4.09
N GLU A 81 -0.98 -5.84 -5.25
CA GLU A 81 -1.74 -5.96 -6.51
C GLU A 81 -3.04 -6.75 -6.31
N ASN A 82 -2.97 -7.86 -5.58
CA ASN A 82 -4.14 -8.64 -5.17
C ASN A 82 -4.36 -8.44 -3.66
N PRO A 83 -5.32 -7.59 -3.25
CA PRO A 83 -5.59 -7.37 -1.84
C PRO A 83 -5.97 -8.66 -1.12
N PRO A 84 -5.38 -8.95 0.06
CA PRO A 84 -5.64 -10.19 0.81
C PRO A 84 -6.98 -10.09 1.56
N LEU A 85 -8.07 -9.97 0.81
CA LEU A 85 -9.42 -9.86 1.37
C LEU A 85 -9.96 -11.24 1.74
N TYR A 86 -10.79 -11.28 2.78
CA TYR A 86 -11.56 -12.46 3.16
C TYR A 86 -12.96 -12.39 2.53
N PRO A 87 -13.23 -13.15 1.44
CA PRO A 87 -14.44 -12.97 0.61
C PRO A 87 -15.76 -13.14 1.36
N ASP A 88 -15.78 -13.99 2.40
CA ASP A 88 -16.99 -14.31 3.16
C ASP A 88 -17.26 -13.35 4.32
N MET A 89 -16.31 -12.46 4.63
CA MET A 89 -16.51 -11.40 5.61
C MET A 89 -17.29 -10.23 4.99
N THR A 90 -18.02 -9.51 5.83
CA THR A 90 -18.48 -8.15 5.52
C THR A 90 -17.29 -7.18 5.54
N VAL A 91 -17.43 -6.03 4.88
CA VAL A 91 -16.40 -4.95 4.93
C VAL A 91 -16.10 -4.56 6.38
N LYS A 92 -17.15 -4.42 7.20
CA LYS A 92 -17.06 -4.14 8.64
C LYS A 92 -16.21 -5.15 9.41
N GLU A 93 -16.47 -6.44 9.21
CA GLU A 93 -15.74 -7.52 9.88
C GLU A 93 -14.27 -7.52 9.46
N TYR A 94 -14.00 -7.37 8.16
CA TYR A 94 -12.65 -7.31 7.62
C TYR A 94 -11.85 -6.11 8.15
N LEU A 95 -12.42 -4.91 8.15
CA LEU A 95 -11.75 -3.73 8.69
C LEU A 95 -11.51 -3.83 10.20
N LYS A 96 -12.46 -4.43 10.95
CA LYS A 96 -12.29 -4.73 12.37
C LYS A 96 -11.15 -5.73 12.61
N PHE A 97 -11.06 -6.76 11.79
CA PHE A 97 -9.96 -7.72 11.82
C PHE A 97 -8.62 -7.03 11.54
N ALA A 98 -8.51 -6.25 10.46
CA ALA A 98 -7.31 -5.53 10.09
C ALA A 98 -6.86 -4.52 11.17
N TYR A 99 -7.82 -3.80 11.77
CA TYR A 99 -7.58 -2.88 12.89
C TYR A 99 -6.94 -3.60 14.09
N ARG A 100 -7.47 -4.77 14.46
CA ARG A 100 -6.92 -5.58 15.56
C ARG A 100 -5.55 -6.16 15.23
N LEU A 101 -5.37 -6.66 14.01
CA LEU A 101 -4.11 -7.23 13.54
C LEU A 101 -2.98 -6.19 13.57
N LYS A 102 -3.27 -4.95 13.14
CA LYS A 102 -2.33 -3.82 13.21
C LYS A 102 -2.10 -3.29 14.64
N LYS A 103 -2.82 -3.81 15.64
CA LYS A 103 -2.79 -3.31 17.03
C LYS A 103 -2.99 -1.80 17.09
N CYS A 104 -3.89 -1.28 16.24
CA CYS A 104 -4.18 0.14 16.16
C CYS A 104 -4.70 0.66 17.52
N ARG A 105 -4.22 1.83 17.95
CA ARG A 105 -4.57 2.44 19.25
C ARG A 105 -5.53 3.62 19.14
N LEU A 106 -5.86 4.03 17.91
CA LEU A 106 -6.81 5.12 17.67
C LEU A 106 -8.23 4.69 18.10
N PRO A 107 -9.12 5.61 18.46
CA PRO A 107 -10.52 5.28 18.77
C PRO A 107 -11.18 4.55 17.59
N TYR A 108 -11.62 3.31 17.82
CA TYR A 108 -12.06 2.39 16.77
C TYR A 108 -13.17 2.96 15.88
N LYS A 109 -14.22 3.50 16.49
CA LYS A 109 -15.42 3.93 15.77
C LYS A 109 -15.12 5.09 14.83
N GLU A 110 -14.53 6.13 15.37
CA GLU A 110 -14.17 7.35 14.64
C GLU A 110 -13.15 7.03 13.54
N HIS A 111 -12.11 6.27 13.90
CA HIS A 111 -11.06 5.92 12.94
C HIS A 111 -11.57 5.09 11.77
N ILE A 112 -12.39 4.07 12.00
CA ILE A 112 -12.96 3.24 10.92
C ILE A 112 -13.94 4.06 10.07
N GLU A 113 -14.73 4.94 10.67
CA GLU A 113 -15.62 5.85 9.93
C GLU A 113 -14.81 6.75 8.98
N ASP A 114 -13.72 7.35 9.47
CA ASP A 114 -12.84 8.20 8.65
C ASP A 114 -12.15 7.41 7.53
N VAL A 115 -11.69 6.20 7.81
CA VAL A 115 -11.11 5.29 6.81
C VAL A 115 -12.14 4.94 5.73
N CYS A 116 -13.39 4.61 6.11
CA CYS A 116 -14.46 4.30 5.16
C CYS A 116 -14.82 5.50 4.28
N LYS A 117 -14.90 6.70 4.86
CA LYS A 117 -15.12 7.95 4.13
C LYS A 117 -13.96 8.24 3.16
N ALA A 118 -12.73 8.11 3.64
CA ALA A 118 -11.53 8.35 2.83
C ALA A 118 -11.45 7.42 1.61
N ALA A 119 -11.81 6.14 1.77
CA ALA A 119 -11.77 5.14 0.71
C ALA A 119 -13.06 5.03 -0.12
N TYR A 120 -14.12 5.83 0.19
CA TYR A 120 -15.45 5.78 -0.46
C TYR A 120 -16.08 4.39 -0.44
N ILE A 121 -16.18 3.78 0.75
CA ILE A 121 -16.78 2.45 0.97
C ILE A 121 -17.85 2.45 2.06
N THR A 122 -18.33 3.62 2.49
CA THR A 122 -19.33 3.74 3.54
C THR A 122 -20.67 3.09 3.16
N ASP A 123 -21.05 3.17 1.90
CA ASP A 123 -22.28 2.60 1.33
C ASP A 123 -22.29 1.06 1.27
N VAL A 124 -21.11 0.44 1.35
CA VAL A 124 -20.95 -1.02 1.31
C VAL A 124 -20.47 -1.62 2.64
N TYR A 125 -20.41 -0.84 3.71
CA TYR A 125 -19.82 -1.21 5.00
C TYR A 125 -20.34 -2.53 5.59
N ASP A 126 -21.65 -2.77 5.48
CA ASP A 126 -22.29 -4.00 5.98
C ASP A 126 -22.44 -5.09 4.90
N ARG A 127 -21.92 -4.88 3.69
CA ARG A 127 -22.00 -5.86 2.59
C ARG A 127 -20.88 -6.87 2.64
N VAL A 128 -21.19 -8.10 2.20
CA VAL A 128 -20.21 -9.20 2.08
C VAL A 128 -19.27 -8.92 0.89
N ILE A 129 -17.96 -9.06 1.12
CA ILE A 129 -16.90 -8.66 0.16
C ILE A 129 -16.99 -9.38 -1.17
N LYS A 130 -17.33 -10.69 -1.20
CA LYS A 130 -17.46 -11.45 -2.45
C LYS A 130 -18.53 -10.91 -3.41
N ASN A 131 -19.52 -10.20 -2.88
CA ASN A 131 -20.63 -9.63 -3.67
C ASN A 131 -20.31 -8.22 -4.21
N LEU A 132 -19.09 -7.73 -4.02
CA LEU A 132 -18.65 -6.40 -4.45
C LEU A 132 -17.87 -6.46 -5.76
N SER A 133 -17.94 -5.36 -6.54
CA SER A 133 -17.13 -5.19 -7.74
C SER A 133 -15.63 -5.19 -7.44
N LYS A 134 -14.80 -5.41 -8.45
CA LYS A 134 -13.34 -5.33 -8.31
C LYS A 134 -12.91 -3.96 -7.80
N GLY A 135 -13.52 -2.87 -8.27
CA GLY A 135 -13.24 -1.51 -7.81
C GLY A 135 -13.52 -1.31 -6.32
N TYR A 136 -14.64 -1.82 -5.81
CA TYR A 136 -14.90 -1.78 -4.36
C TYR A 136 -13.89 -2.62 -3.58
N ARG A 137 -13.53 -3.80 -4.06
CA ARG A 137 -12.51 -4.63 -3.40
C ARG A 137 -11.15 -3.92 -3.34
N GLN A 138 -10.79 -3.20 -4.39
CA GLN A 138 -9.57 -2.38 -4.41
C GLN A 138 -9.64 -1.24 -3.38
N ARG A 139 -10.78 -0.54 -3.28
CA ARG A 139 -10.99 0.50 -2.26
C ARG A 139 -10.95 -0.05 -0.83
N ILE A 140 -11.47 -1.26 -0.60
CA ILE A 140 -11.36 -1.94 0.70
C ILE A 140 -9.89 -2.25 1.04
N GLY A 141 -9.10 -2.68 0.06
CA GLY A 141 -7.66 -2.87 0.23
C GLY A 141 -6.93 -1.57 0.56
N ILE A 142 -7.30 -0.46 -0.08
CA ILE A 142 -6.80 0.88 0.27
C ILE A 142 -7.23 1.27 1.69
N ALA A 143 -8.49 1.03 2.06
CA ALA A 143 -8.98 1.28 3.41
C ALA A 143 -8.17 0.53 4.47
N GLN A 144 -7.88 -0.76 4.22
CA GLN A 144 -7.02 -1.57 5.09
C GLN A 144 -5.61 -0.97 5.22
N ALA A 145 -5.05 -0.44 4.11
CA ALA A 145 -3.76 0.23 4.14
C ALA A 145 -3.77 1.50 5.01
N LEU A 146 -4.89 2.26 5.02
CA LEU A 146 -5.07 3.49 5.80
C LEU A 146 -5.22 3.27 7.31
N ILE A 147 -5.54 2.05 7.76
CA ILE A 147 -5.70 1.77 9.20
C ILE A 147 -4.41 2.10 9.95
N GLY A 148 -4.53 2.88 11.02
CA GLY A 148 -3.41 3.33 11.86
C GLY A 148 -2.74 4.62 11.39
N GLU A 149 -3.32 5.31 10.42
CA GLU A 149 -2.84 6.61 9.88
C GLU A 149 -1.36 6.58 9.46
N PRO A 150 -0.96 5.64 8.58
CA PRO A 150 0.43 5.55 8.15
C PRO A 150 0.87 6.83 7.46
N LYS A 151 2.13 7.22 7.62
CA LYS A 151 2.70 8.38 6.91
C LYS A 151 3.00 8.07 5.45
N ILE A 152 3.23 6.80 5.13
CA ILE A 152 3.62 6.30 3.82
C ILE A 152 2.59 5.30 3.33
N LEU A 153 2.17 5.42 2.07
CA LEU A 153 1.32 4.45 1.38
C LEU A 153 2.09 3.87 0.19
N ILE A 154 2.19 2.57 0.12
CA ILE A 154 2.72 1.83 -1.04
C ILE A 154 1.57 1.06 -1.67
N LEU A 155 1.27 1.33 -2.96
CA LEU A 155 0.13 0.78 -3.68
C LEU A 155 0.64 0.07 -4.95
N ASP A 156 0.62 -1.26 -4.95
CA ASP A 156 1.09 -2.05 -6.09
C ASP A 156 -0.05 -2.28 -7.08
N GLU A 157 0.10 -1.76 -8.32
CA GLU A 157 -0.87 -1.85 -9.42
C GLU A 157 -2.32 -1.53 -8.99
N PRO A 158 -2.59 -0.40 -8.32
CA PRO A 158 -3.90 -0.13 -7.69
C PRO A 158 -5.06 -0.04 -8.68
N THR A 159 -4.78 0.09 -9.96
CA THR A 159 -5.78 0.17 -11.04
C THR A 159 -5.84 -1.07 -11.93
N SER A 160 -5.07 -2.12 -11.62
CA SER A 160 -4.97 -3.32 -12.45
C SER A 160 -6.33 -3.99 -12.65
N GLY A 161 -6.71 -4.20 -13.94
CA GLY A 161 -7.93 -4.90 -14.35
C GLY A 161 -9.24 -4.21 -13.93
N LEU A 162 -9.22 -2.90 -13.72
CA LEU A 162 -10.40 -2.05 -13.56
C LEU A 162 -10.84 -1.49 -14.92
N ASP A 163 -12.12 -1.17 -15.04
CA ASP A 163 -12.62 -0.41 -16.19
C ASP A 163 -12.14 1.04 -16.15
N PRO A 164 -12.22 1.80 -17.28
CA PRO A 164 -11.70 3.17 -17.33
C PRO A 164 -12.30 4.12 -16.29
N VAL A 165 -13.58 3.96 -15.94
CA VAL A 165 -14.26 4.83 -14.96
C VAL A 165 -13.71 4.53 -13.56
N GLN A 166 -13.64 3.26 -13.19
CA GLN A 166 -13.06 2.83 -11.91
C GLN A 166 -11.58 3.21 -11.78
N MET A 167 -10.81 3.13 -12.88
CA MET A 167 -9.40 3.58 -12.88
C MET A 167 -9.29 5.07 -12.55
N LEU A 168 -10.15 5.91 -13.15
CA LEU A 168 -10.17 7.34 -12.86
C LEU A 168 -10.52 7.62 -11.40
N GLU A 169 -11.50 6.90 -10.87
CA GLU A 169 -11.91 7.02 -9.47
C GLU A 169 -10.79 6.66 -8.48
N ILE A 170 -10.05 5.57 -8.74
CA ILE A 170 -8.90 5.19 -7.92
C ILE A 170 -7.75 6.21 -8.04
N ARG A 171 -7.47 6.74 -9.22
CA ARG A 171 -6.47 7.80 -9.41
C ARG A 171 -6.83 9.06 -8.63
N ASN A 172 -8.09 9.48 -8.69
CA ASN A 172 -8.58 10.61 -7.91
C ASN A 172 -8.46 10.36 -6.39
N LEU A 173 -8.76 9.14 -5.94
CA LEU A 173 -8.57 8.73 -4.57
C LEU A 173 -7.09 8.84 -4.15
N ILE A 174 -6.16 8.30 -4.93
CA ILE A 174 -4.71 8.38 -4.67
C ILE A 174 -4.26 9.85 -4.58
N THR A 175 -4.69 10.69 -5.51
CA THR A 175 -4.37 12.14 -5.49
C THR A 175 -4.85 12.82 -4.21
N ARG A 176 -6.02 12.45 -3.69
CA ARG A 176 -6.55 12.98 -2.42
C ARG A 176 -5.78 12.48 -1.21
N LEU A 177 -5.40 11.19 -1.21
CA LEU A 177 -4.58 10.61 -0.16
C LEU A 177 -3.19 11.25 -0.09
N GLY A 178 -2.61 11.63 -1.24
CA GLY A 178 -1.33 12.34 -1.31
C GLY A 178 -1.29 13.69 -0.60
N LYS A 179 -2.46 14.29 -0.29
CA LYS A 179 -2.52 15.53 0.52
C LYS A 179 -2.16 15.29 2.00
N LYS A 180 -2.28 14.05 2.48
CA LYS A 180 -2.01 13.69 3.89
C LYS A 180 -0.88 12.67 4.04
N HIS A 181 -0.60 11.90 3.00
CA HIS A 181 0.35 10.80 3.00
C HIS A 181 1.41 11.01 1.92
N THR A 182 2.59 10.44 2.13
CA THR A 182 3.55 10.21 1.03
C THR A 182 3.14 8.93 0.33
N VAL A 183 2.98 8.97 -0.99
CA VAL A 183 2.43 7.84 -1.75
C VAL A 183 3.42 7.35 -2.79
N ILE A 184 3.63 6.05 -2.87
CA ILE A 184 4.27 5.38 -4.02
C ILE A 184 3.25 4.42 -4.62
N PHE A 185 3.10 4.45 -5.93
CA PHE A 185 2.28 3.47 -6.64
C PHE A 185 2.97 2.96 -7.90
N SER A 186 2.68 1.71 -8.30
CA SER A 186 3.13 1.14 -9.58
C SER A 186 2.01 1.21 -10.63
N SER A 187 2.42 1.25 -11.90
CA SER A 187 1.49 1.16 -13.03
C SER A 187 2.18 0.61 -14.29
#